data_f5545d04f6007640d669a49b4e617393
#
_entry.id   f5545d04f6007640d669a49b4e617393
#
_cell.length_a   1.000
_cell.length_b   1.000
_cell.length_c   1.000
_cell.angle_alpha   90.00
_cell.angle_beta   90.00
_cell.angle_gamma   90.00
#
_symmetry.space_group_name_H-M   'P 1'
#
loop_
_entity.id
_entity.type
_entity.pdbx_description
1 polymer ?
#
loop_
_entity_poly.entity_id
_entity_poly.type
_entity_poly.pdbx_seq_one_letter_code
_entity_poly.pdbx_strand_id
1 'polypeptide(L)'
;MSLIHRYQNNGYNIVLDINSGCIHLVDLVTYEVLPYMEEGLNAEEIVSKLKDRFPEEDIRTSVSECEKLREQGMLFTRDAYENVIEEFTKNRQTVVKALCLHIAHDCNLACRYCFAEEGEYHGRRALMSFEVGKKALDFLIANSGSRRNLEVDFFGGEPLMNWQVVKDLVAYGREQEKLHNKKFRFTLTTNGVLLNDEVMEFCNREMGNVVLSVDGRKEVHDFMRPFRKGAGSYDLVIPKFQKFAESRNQDKYYVRGTFTHHN
;
A
#
# COMPACT_ATOMS: atom_id res chain seq x y z
N MET A 1 -6.59 27.14 -1.98
CA MET A 1 -6.42 25.81 -1.40
C MET A 1 -5.48 25.95 -0.23
N SER A 2 -5.75 25.33 0.92
CA SER A 2 -4.86 25.43 2.09
C SER A 2 -3.49 24.79 1.77
N LEU A 3 -2.41 25.41 2.24
CA LEU A 3 -1.03 24.92 2.06
C LEU A 3 -0.62 23.96 3.17
N ILE A 4 -1.36 23.95 4.29
CA ILE A 4 -1.09 23.10 5.43
C ILE A 4 -2.33 22.31 5.83
N HIS A 5 -2.12 21.10 6.37
CA HIS A 5 -3.16 20.31 7.00
C HIS A 5 -2.88 20.18 8.49
N ARG A 6 -3.81 20.67 9.33
CA ARG A 6 -3.69 20.65 10.79
C ARG A 6 -4.67 19.67 11.39
N TYR A 7 -4.20 18.86 12.34
CA TYR A 7 -5.06 17.94 13.08
C TYR A 7 -4.46 17.62 14.45
N GLN A 8 -5.29 17.07 15.33
CA GLN A 8 -4.87 16.60 16.65
C GLN A 8 -5.00 15.07 16.71
N ASN A 9 -3.98 14.40 17.24
CA ASN A 9 -3.99 12.96 17.43
C ASN A 9 -3.20 12.58 18.68
N ASN A 10 -3.77 11.73 19.54
CA ASN A 10 -3.14 11.24 20.76
C ASN A 10 -2.56 12.36 21.67
N GLY A 11 -3.21 13.52 21.73
CA GLY A 11 -2.76 14.67 22.53
C GLY A 11 -1.68 15.54 21.87
N TYR A 12 -1.28 15.24 20.64
CA TYR A 12 -0.34 16.04 19.87
C TYR A 12 -1.05 16.94 18.86
N ASN A 13 -0.57 18.18 18.71
CA ASN A 13 -0.94 19.04 17.59
C ASN A 13 0.02 18.78 16.44
N ILE A 14 -0.50 18.35 15.32
CA ILE A 14 0.27 17.94 14.15
C ILE A 14 -0.06 18.86 12.98
N VAL A 15 0.98 19.31 12.29
CA VAL A 15 0.90 20.14 11.08
C VAL A 15 1.66 19.46 9.96
N LEU A 16 0.97 19.20 8.87
CA LEU A 16 1.56 18.69 7.63
C LEU A 16 1.60 19.82 6.61
N ASP A 17 2.78 20.18 6.13
CA ASP A 17 2.93 21.00 4.92
C ASP A 17 2.67 20.13 3.68
N ILE A 18 1.66 20.50 2.89
CA ILE A 18 1.11 19.61 1.85
C ILE A 18 2.10 19.38 0.71
N ASN A 19 2.87 20.42 0.34
CA ASN A 19 3.73 20.34 -0.83
C ASN A 19 5.14 19.84 -0.53
N SER A 20 5.72 20.20 0.62
CA SER A 20 7.03 19.67 1.05
C SER A 20 6.93 18.29 1.68
N GLY A 21 5.76 17.90 2.21
CA GLY A 21 5.57 16.70 3.00
C GLY A 21 6.17 16.77 4.41
N CYS A 22 6.63 17.94 4.86
CA CYS A 22 7.16 18.13 6.21
C CYS A 22 6.06 17.99 7.26
N ILE A 23 6.37 17.29 8.35
CA ILE A 23 5.46 17.11 9.47
C ILE A 23 6.07 17.78 10.70
N HIS A 24 5.30 18.65 11.34
CA HIS A 24 5.70 19.37 12.55
C HIS A 24 4.82 18.98 13.73
N LEU A 25 5.44 18.73 14.89
CA LEU A 25 4.75 18.71 16.16
C LEU A 25 4.87 20.10 16.76
N VAL A 26 3.75 20.71 17.09
CA VAL A 26 3.69 22.09 17.55
C VAL A 26 2.93 22.20 18.87
N ASP A 27 3.24 23.24 19.64
CA ASP A 27 2.46 23.59 20.81
C ASP A 27 1.08 24.18 20.43
N LEU A 28 0.26 24.46 21.43
CA LEU A 28 -1.08 24.98 21.19
C LEU A 28 -1.04 26.42 20.65
N VAL A 29 -0.08 27.22 21.06
CA VAL A 29 0.06 28.61 20.58
C VAL A 29 0.35 28.62 19.09
N THR A 30 1.36 27.88 18.67
CA THR A 30 1.73 27.74 17.25
C THR A 30 0.58 27.16 16.44
N TYR A 31 -0.12 26.14 16.95
CA TYR A 31 -1.28 25.53 16.29
C TYR A 31 -2.39 26.54 15.99
N GLU A 32 -2.62 27.50 16.89
CA GLU A 32 -3.63 28.56 16.75
C GLU A 32 -3.14 29.76 15.93
N VAL A 33 -1.84 30.00 15.85
CA VAL A 33 -1.20 31.07 15.05
C VAL A 33 -1.26 30.74 13.54
N LEU A 34 -1.02 29.48 13.18
CA LEU A 34 -0.87 29.04 11.81
C LEU A 34 -1.99 29.43 10.84
N PRO A 35 -3.29 29.34 11.19
CA PRO A 35 -4.36 29.79 10.30
C PRO A 35 -4.25 31.26 9.89
N TYR A 36 -3.93 32.11 10.85
CA TYR A 36 -3.80 33.56 10.60
C TYR A 36 -2.58 33.88 9.73
N MET A 37 -1.49 33.12 9.91
CA MET A 37 -0.33 33.23 9.01
C MET A 37 -0.68 32.79 7.57
N GLU A 38 -1.48 31.73 7.41
CA GLU A 38 -1.95 31.26 6.10
C GLU A 38 -2.87 32.27 5.43
N GLU A 39 -3.69 33.01 6.21
CA GLU A 39 -4.50 34.13 5.75
C GLU A 39 -3.66 35.38 5.38
N GLY A 40 -2.38 35.39 5.72
CA GLY A 40 -1.44 36.47 5.40
C GLY A 40 -1.41 37.60 6.41
N LEU A 41 -1.93 37.40 7.63
CA LEU A 41 -1.88 38.37 8.72
C LEU A 41 -0.42 38.52 9.22
N ASN A 42 -0.07 39.76 9.55
CA ASN A 42 1.23 40.05 10.17
C ASN A 42 1.20 39.79 11.69
N ALA A 43 2.38 39.80 12.32
CA ALA A 43 2.54 39.45 13.75
C ALA A 43 1.66 40.32 14.68
N GLU A 44 1.52 41.63 14.40
CA GLU A 44 0.71 42.55 15.22
C GLU A 44 -0.79 42.21 15.14
N GLU A 45 -1.27 41.88 13.95
CA GLU A 45 -2.65 41.47 13.71
C GLU A 45 -2.95 40.14 14.41
N ILE A 46 -2.01 39.18 14.38
CA ILE A 46 -2.14 37.89 15.04
C ILE A 46 -2.15 38.06 16.55
N VAL A 47 -1.25 38.87 17.12
CA VAL A 47 -1.25 39.22 18.54
C VAL A 47 -2.60 39.84 18.94
N SER A 48 -3.12 40.79 18.17
CA SER A 48 -4.43 41.40 18.47
C SER A 48 -5.58 40.39 18.51
N LYS A 49 -5.49 39.29 17.74
CA LYS A 49 -6.50 38.21 17.67
C LYS A 49 -6.40 37.22 18.85
N LEU A 50 -5.16 36.96 19.31
CA LEU A 50 -4.89 35.86 20.25
C LEU A 50 -4.46 36.29 21.65
N LYS A 51 -4.19 37.59 21.92
CA LYS A 51 -3.69 38.10 23.20
C LYS A 51 -4.58 37.81 24.42
N ASP A 52 -5.88 37.59 24.18
CA ASP A 52 -6.84 37.24 25.28
C ASP A 52 -6.74 35.76 25.67
N ARG A 53 -6.04 34.95 24.86
CA ARG A 53 -5.89 33.50 25.09
C ARG A 53 -4.45 33.08 25.40
N PHE A 54 -3.46 33.83 24.89
CA PHE A 54 -2.05 33.50 25.03
C PHE A 54 -1.22 34.75 25.32
N PRO A 55 -0.06 34.60 26.01
CA PRO A 55 0.89 35.69 26.20
C PRO A 55 1.39 36.23 24.86
N GLU A 56 1.53 37.54 24.73
CA GLU A 56 1.97 38.20 23.50
C GLU A 56 3.36 37.74 23.07
N GLU A 57 4.28 37.50 24.03
CA GLU A 57 5.62 37.01 23.74
C GLU A 57 5.62 35.62 23.09
N ASP A 58 4.76 34.71 23.57
CA ASP A 58 4.62 33.36 23.01
C ASP A 58 4.08 33.39 21.57
N ILE A 59 3.09 34.27 21.31
CA ILE A 59 2.53 34.45 19.96
C ILE A 59 3.62 34.95 19.00
N ARG A 60 4.40 35.97 19.40
CA ARG A 60 5.48 36.53 18.58
C ARG A 60 6.59 35.50 18.32
N THR A 61 6.93 34.73 19.33
CA THR A 61 7.92 33.65 19.21
C THR A 61 7.43 32.60 18.20
N SER A 62 6.20 32.13 18.32
CA SER A 62 5.60 31.17 17.38
C SER A 62 5.58 31.69 15.95
N VAL A 63 5.19 32.95 15.73
CA VAL A 63 5.23 33.58 14.39
C VAL A 63 6.65 33.59 13.84
N SER A 64 7.64 33.99 14.63
CA SER A 64 9.06 34.04 14.21
C SER A 64 9.61 32.66 13.86
N GLU A 65 9.25 31.61 14.62
CA GLU A 65 9.66 30.23 14.32
C GLU A 65 9.01 29.71 13.04
N CYS A 66 7.74 29.99 12.85
CA CYS A 66 7.02 29.62 11.61
C CYS A 66 7.59 30.33 10.37
N GLU A 67 7.98 31.61 10.51
CA GLU A 67 8.64 32.36 9.43
C GLU A 67 9.99 31.72 9.04
N LYS A 68 10.80 31.29 10.00
CA LYS A 68 12.04 30.56 9.74
C LYS A 68 11.80 29.24 9.01
N LEU A 69 10.75 28.49 9.37
CA LEU A 69 10.39 27.26 8.67
C LEU A 69 9.90 27.55 7.24
N ARG A 70 9.20 28.67 7.02
CA ARG A 70 8.80 29.16 5.69
C ARG A 70 10.02 29.46 4.82
N GLU A 71 10.98 30.21 5.36
CA GLU A 71 12.25 30.55 4.66
C GLU A 71 13.06 29.29 4.31
N GLN A 72 13.00 28.26 5.13
CA GLN A 72 13.65 26.97 4.89
C GLN A 72 12.88 26.08 3.89
N GLY A 73 11.72 26.48 3.40
CA GLY A 73 10.90 25.67 2.51
C GLY A 73 10.27 24.45 3.19
N MET A 74 10.00 24.53 4.50
CA MET A 74 9.42 23.45 5.30
C MET A 74 7.99 23.76 5.76
N LEU A 75 7.50 24.97 5.57
CA LEU A 75 6.16 25.41 5.95
C LEU A 75 5.60 26.39 4.92
N PHE A 76 4.29 26.30 4.63
CA PHE A 76 3.59 27.12 3.62
C PHE A 76 4.24 27.06 2.23
N THR A 77 4.73 25.89 1.85
CA THR A 77 5.37 25.67 0.56
C THR A 77 4.34 25.66 -0.58
N ARG A 78 4.78 26.06 -1.78
CA ARG A 78 3.97 25.99 -2.99
C ARG A 78 4.29 24.75 -3.79
N ASP A 79 3.34 24.28 -4.57
CA ASP A 79 3.55 23.17 -5.50
C ASP A 79 4.58 23.55 -6.57
N ALA A 80 5.77 22.96 -6.48
CA ALA A 80 6.83 23.17 -7.47
C ALA A 80 6.49 22.61 -8.86
N TYR A 81 5.47 21.75 -8.95
CA TYR A 81 5.06 21.06 -10.19
C TYR A 81 3.81 21.66 -10.83
N GLU A 82 3.15 22.64 -10.22
CA GLU A 82 1.92 23.24 -10.71
C GLU A 82 2.00 23.67 -12.20
N ASN A 83 3.12 24.24 -12.60
CA ASN A 83 3.33 24.75 -13.97
C ASN A 83 3.89 23.70 -14.94
N VAL A 84 4.31 22.52 -14.45
CA VAL A 84 4.93 21.48 -15.30
C VAL A 84 4.03 20.27 -15.51
N ILE A 85 2.89 20.18 -14.82
CA ILE A 85 1.92 19.08 -14.95
C ILE A 85 1.47 18.88 -16.40
N GLU A 86 1.19 19.98 -17.13
CA GLU A 86 0.77 19.89 -18.53
C GLU A 86 1.84 19.30 -19.43
N GLU A 87 3.11 19.61 -19.20
CA GLU A 87 4.23 19.08 -19.97
C GLU A 87 4.45 17.59 -19.69
N PHE A 88 4.36 17.16 -18.44
CA PHE A 88 4.41 15.74 -18.05
C PHE A 88 3.26 14.92 -18.62
N THR A 89 2.07 15.50 -18.76
CA THR A 89 0.91 14.79 -19.30
C THR A 89 0.90 14.70 -20.83
N LYS A 90 1.37 15.73 -21.53
CA LYS A 90 1.40 15.79 -23.01
C LYS A 90 2.23 14.67 -23.64
N ASN A 91 3.32 14.25 -23.00
CA ASN A 91 4.26 13.26 -23.51
C ASN A 91 4.15 11.88 -22.84
N ARG A 92 3.13 11.66 -22.01
CA ARG A 92 2.97 10.41 -21.28
C ARG A 92 2.56 9.27 -22.20
N GLN A 93 3.47 8.35 -22.44
CA GLN A 93 3.11 7.08 -23.09
C GLN A 93 2.33 6.20 -22.11
N THR A 94 1.10 5.85 -22.46
CA THR A 94 0.30 4.91 -21.71
C THR A 94 0.72 3.50 -22.05
N VAL A 95 1.62 2.92 -21.25
CA VAL A 95 2.04 1.53 -21.40
C VAL A 95 1.63 0.73 -20.15
N VAL A 96 1.20 -0.51 -20.37
CA VAL A 96 0.85 -1.42 -19.26
C VAL A 96 2.15 -1.97 -18.67
N LYS A 97 2.31 -1.82 -17.35
CA LYS A 97 3.48 -2.30 -16.61
C LYS A 97 3.18 -3.58 -15.85
N ALA A 98 1.98 -3.70 -15.31
CA ALA A 98 1.63 -4.71 -14.34
C ALA A 98 0.20 -5.21 -14.53
N LEU A 99 -0.04 -6.45 -14.14
CA LEU A 99 -1.37 -7.04 -13.99
C LEU A 99 -1.53 -7.67 -12.62
N CYS A 100 -2.71 -7.50 -12.04
CA CYS A 100 -3.17 -8.29 -10.92
C CYS A 100 -4.16 -9.35 -11.45
N LEU A 101 -3.80 -10.61 -11.35
CA LEU A 101 -4.60 -11.73 -11.84
C LEU A 101 -5.36 -12.37 -10.67
N HIS A 102 -6.68 -12.28 -10.68
CA HIS A 102 -7.53 -12.99 -9.74
C HIS A 102 -7.63 -14.46 -10.12
N ILE A 103 -6.67 -15.25 -9.67
CA ILE A 103 -6.52 -16.68 -10.01
C ILE A 103 -7.65 -17.54 -9.47
N ALA A 104 -8.22 -17.14 -8.33
CA ALA A 104 -9.37 -17.80 -7.74
C ALA A 104 -10.39 -16.79 -7.23
N HIS A 105 -11.64 -16.92 -7.66
CA HIS A 105 -12.80 -16.33 -7.04
C HIS A 105 -13.38 -17.32 -6.02
N ASP A 106 -12.54 -17.77 -5.11
CA ASP A 106 -12.86 -18.62 -3.95
C ASP A 106 -11.77 -18.49 -2.91
N CYS A 107 -12.10 -18.71 -1.64
CA CYS A 107 -11.16 -18.67 -0.54
C CYS A 107 -11.51 -19.73 0.51
N ASN A 108 -10.51 -20.27 1.16
CA ASN A 108 -10.64 -21.23 2.26
C ASN A 108 -10.75 -20.57 3.65
N LEU A 109 -10.66 -19.24 3.73
CA LEU A 109 -10.93 -18.43 4.93
C LEU A 109 -12.16 -17.55 4.73
N ALA A 110 -12.71 -17.04 5.85
CA ALA A 110 -13.83 -16.10 5.91
C ALA A 110 -13.43 -14.84 6.69
N CYS A 111 -12.46 -14.09 6.16
CA CYS A 111 -11.95 -12.89 6.83
C CYS A 111 -13.05 -11.84 6.99
N ARG A 112 -13.23 -11.28 8.20
CA ARG A 112 -14.32 -10.36 8.55
C ARG A 112 -14.30 -9.05 7.78
N TYR A 113 -13.13 -8.60 7.32
CA TYR A 113 -12.95 -7.39 6.51
C TYR A 113 -12.87 -7.69 5.01
N CYS A 114 -13.17 -8.91 4.56
CA CYS A 114 -12.96 -9.28 3.17
C CYS A 114 -13.84 -8.46 2.23
N PHE A 115 -13.23 -7.58 1.45
CA PHE A 115 -13.94 -6.80 0.43
C PHE A 115 -14.43 -7.66 -0.75
N ALA A 116 -13.88 -8.87 -0.88
CA ALA A 116 -14.18 -9.81 -1.95
C ALA A 116 -15.22 -10.87 -1.54
N GLU A 117 -15.93 -10.70 -0.42
CA GLU A 117 -16.97 -11.66 0.05
C GLU A 117 -16.46 -13.11 0.03
N GLU A 118 -15.45 -13.41 0.82
CA GLU A 118 -14.80 -14.72 0.86
C GLU A 118 -14.21 -15.16 -0.49
N GLY A 119 -13.89 -14.20 -1.36
CA GLY A 119 -13.29 -14.41 -2.66
C GLY A 119 -14.27 -14.42 -3.83
N GLU A 120 -15.58 -14.31 -3.61
CA GLU A 120 -16.60 -14.38 -4.68
C GLU A 120 -16.72 -13.09 -5.51
N TYR A 121 -16.24 -11.95 -5.00
CA TYR A 121 -16.24 -10.64 -5.68
C TYR A 121 -17.63 -10.24 -6.22
N HIS A 122 -18.68 -10.39 -5.38
CA HIS A 122 -20.09 -10.13 -5.73
C HIS A 122 -20.60 -10.96 -6.92
N GLY A 123 -19.97 -12.09 -7.21
CA GLY A 123 -20.30 -12.95 -8.33
C GLY A 123 -20.52 -14.42 -7.94
N ARG A 124 -19.75 -15.27 -8.52
CA ARG A 124 -19.79 -16.71 -8.25
C ARG A 124 -18.40 -17.24 -7.96
N ARG A 125 -18.31 -18.33 -7.21
CA ARG A 125 -17.08 -19.09 -7.07
C ARG A 125 -16.62 -19.62 -8.40
N ALA A 126 -15.38 -19.33 -8.76
CA ALA A 126 -14.79 -19.76 -10.00
C ALA A 126 -13.27 -19.77 -9.88
N LEU A 127 -12.62 -20.60 -10.67
CA LEU A 127 -11.17 -20.63 -10.84
C LEU A 127 -10.83 -20.14 -12.24
N MET A 128 -9.78 -19.32 -12.35
CA MET A 128 -9.29 -18.86 -13.65
C MET A 128 -8.78 -20.05 -14.46
N SER A 129 -9.17 -20.13 -15.72
CA SER A 129 -8.56 -21.12 -16.63
C SER A 129 -7.19 -20.65 -17.12
N PHE A 130 -6.32 -21.58 -17.48
CA PHE A 130 -5.02 -21.27 -18.08
C PHE A 130 -5.16 -20.35 -19.30
N GLU A 131 -6.15 -20.60 -20.16
CA GLU A 131 -6.39 -19.81 -21.37
C GLU A 131 -6.69 -18.32 -21.08
N VAL A 132 -7.44 -18.04 -20.01
CA VAL A 132 -7.73 -16.66 -19.58
C VAL A 132 -6.45 -15.99 -19.09
N GLY A 133 -5.69 -16.65 -18.23
CA GLY A 133 -4.43 -16.13 -17.70
C GLY A 133 -3.37 -15.93 -18.81
N LYS A 134 -3.30 -16.89 -19.77
CA LYS A 134 -2.44 -16.78 -20.94
C LYS A 134 -2.76 -15.53 -21.76
N LYS A 135 -4.04 -15.30 -22.09
CA LYS A 135 -4.48 -14.09 -22.80
C LYS A 135 -4.14 -12.81 -22.05
N ALA A 136 -4.21 -12.82 -20.72
CA ALA A 136 -3.81 -11.67 -19.91
C ALA A 136 -2.30 -11.39 -20.01
N LEU A 137 -1.46 -12.41 -19.98
CA LEU A 137 -0.01 -12.25 -20.22
C LEU A 137 0.31 -11.76 -21.63
N ASP A 138 -0.36 -12.30 -22.66
CA ASP A 138 -0.24 -11.84 -24.04
C ASP A 138 -0.64 -10.35 -24.17
N PHE A 139 -1.74 -9.96 -23.52
CA PHE A 139 -2.17 -8.56 -23.45
C PHE A 139 -1.10 -7.67 -22.81
N LEU A 140 -0.53 -8.09 -21.67
CA LEU A 140 0.51 -7.34 -20.98
C LEU A 140 1.74 -7.13 -21.89
N ILE A 141 2.18 -8.17 -22.56
CA ILE A 141 3.30 -8.09 -23.51
C ILE A 141 2.99 -7.10 -24.64
N ALA A 142 1.85 -7.27 -25.30
CA ALA A 142 1.45 -6.46 -26.45
C ALA A 142 1.31 -4.97 -26.10
N ASN A 143 0.88 -4.64 -24.86
CA ASN A 143 0.60 -3.27 -24.42
C ASN A 143 1.71 -2.65 -23.55
N SER A 144 2.86 -3.32 -23.42
CA SER A 144 3.98 -2.84 -22.59
C SER A 144 5.00 -1.97 -23.36
N GLY A 145 4.84 -1.81 -24.67
CA GLY A 145 5.77 -1.04 -25.51
C GLY A 145 7.23 -1.50 -25.36
N SER A 146 8.13 -0.58 -25.21
CA SER A 146 9.58 -0.87 -25.00
C SER A 146 9.94 -1.31 -23.57
N ARG A 147 8.98 -1.32 -22.63
CA ARG A 147 9.23 -1.71 -21.24
C ARG A 147 9.63 -3.17 -21.16
N ARG A 148 10.84 -3.43 -20.65
CA ARG A 148 11.36 -4.79 -20.48
C ARG A 148 10.82 -5.47 -19.23
N ASN A 149 10.80 -4.77 -18.09
CA ASN A 149 10.40 -5.34 -16.81
C ASN A 149 8.89 -5.22 -16.63
N LEU A 150 8.21 -6.34 -16.47
CA LEU A 150 6.77 -6.48 -16.30
C LEU A 150 6.46 -7.16 -14.98
N GLU A 151 5.33 -6.84 -14.37
CA GLU A 151 4.93 -7.36 -13.08
C GLU A 151 3.60 -8.10 -13.21
N VAL A 152 3.50 -9.26 -12.57
CA VAL A 152 2.27 -10.05 -12.48
C VAL A 152 2.07 -10.47 -11.05
N ASP A 153 0.97 -10.03 -10.44
CA ASP A 153 0.58 -10.38 -9.09
C ASP A 153 -0.54 -11.43 -9.13
N PHE A 154 -0.27 -12.62 -8.61
CA PHE A 154 -1.27 -13.67 -8.42
C PHE A 154 -2.02 -13.40 -7.13
N PHE A 155 -3.29 -13.05 -7.29
CA PHE A 155 -4.19 -12.58 -6.25
C PHE A 155 -5.55 -13.28 -6.34
N GLY A 156 -6.56 -12.71 -5.67
CA GLY A 156 -7.95 -13.17 -5.71
C GLY A 156 -8.47 -13.47 -4.31
N GLY A 157 -9.24 -14.52 -4.16
CA GLY A 157 -9.60 -15.08 -2.85
C GLY A 157 -8.37 -15.73 -2.20
N GLU A 158 -8.05 -16.97 -2.62
CA GLU A 158 -6.79 -17.62 -2.26
C GLU A 158 -6.16 -18.25 -3.51
N PRO A 159 -5.06 -17.69 -4.05
CA PRO A 159 -4.45 -18.17 -5.29
C PRO A 159 -3.96 -19.63 -5.22
N LEU A 160 -3.56 -20.12 -4.06
CA LEU A 160 -3.10 -21.50 -3.90
C LEU A 160 -4.23 -22.53 -4.10
N MET A 161 -5.50 -22.11 -4.11
CA MET A 161 -6.61 -22.99 -4.52
C MET A 161 -6.60 -23.32 -6.01
N ASN A 162 -5.87 -22.57 -6.80
CA ASN A 162 -5.69 -22.79 -8.24
C ASN A 162 -4.20 -22.89 -8.60
N TRP A 163 -3.45 -23.60 -7.78
CA TRP A 163 -1.99 -23.61 -7.82
C TRP A 163 -1.41 -24.12 -9.14
N GLN A 164 -2.07 -25.09 -9.77
CA GLN A 164 -1.58 -25.61 -11.06
C GLN A 164 -1.57 -24.53 -12.14
N VAL A 165 -2.63 -23.72 -12.22
CA VAL A 165 -2.70 -22.61 -13.20
C VAL A 165 -1.63 -21.55 -12.91
N VAL A 166 -1.32 -21.27 -11.64
CA VAL A 166 -0.20 -20.37 -11.29
C VAL A 166 1.12 -20.92 -11.86
N LYS A 167 1.41 -22.22 -11.65
CA LYS A 167 2.64 -22.84 -12.16
C LYS A 167 2.71 -22.78 -13.69
N ASP A 168 1.61 -23.09 -14.37
CA ASP A 168 1.53 -23.09 -15.83
C ASP A 168 1.70 -21.70 -16.43
N LEU A 169 1.11 -20.67 -15.79
CA LEU A 169 1.29 -19.26 -16.20
C LEU A 169 2.71 -18.76 -15.99
N VAL A 170 3.36 -19.15 -14.90
CA VAL A 170 4.78 -18.82 -14.69
C VAL A 170 5.64 -19.46 -15.77
N ALA A 171 5.44 -20.74 -16.04
CA ALA A 171 6.18 -21.46 -17.10
C ALA A 171 5.98 -20.77 -18.46
N TYR A 172 4.73 -20.47 -18.82
CA TYR A 172 4.40 -19.74 -20.04
C TYR A 172 5.09 -18.37 -20.08
N GLY A 173 5.03 -17.60 -19.00
CA GLY A 173 5.69 -16.29 -18.91
C GLY A 173 7.19 -16.39 -19.14
N ARG A 174 7.87 -17.41 -18.57
CA ARG A 174 9.32 -17.65 -18.76
C ARG A 174 9.68 -17.97 -20.23
N GLU A 175 8.79 -18.64 -20.96
CA GLU A 175 8.96 -18.86 -22.39
C GLU A 175 8.80 -17.56 -23.19
N GLN A 176 7.77 -16.76 -22.86
CA GLN A 176 7.50 -15.49 -23.53
C GLN A 176 8.58 -14.43 -23.27
N GLU A 177 9.27 -14.46 -22.13
CA GLU A 177 10.42 -13.60 -21.84
C GLU A 177 11.49 -13.66 -22.95
N LYS A 178 11.77 -14.88 -23.41
CA LYS A 178 12.80 -15.13 -24.44
C LYS A 178 12.37 -14.61 -25.81
N LEU A 179 11.08 -14.76 -26.13
CA LEU A 179 10.54 -14.41 -27.47
C LEU A 179 10.35 -12.88 -27.61
N HIS A 180 10.04 -12.18 -26.54
CA HIS A 180 9.63 -10.76 -26.57
C HIS A 180 10.62 -9.81 -25.89
N ASN A 181 11.80 -10.29 -25.48
CA ASN A 181 12.78 -9.50 -24.70
C ASN A 181 12.15 -8.81 -23.47
N LYS A 182 11.31 -9.56 -22.75
CA LYS A 182 10.64 -9.13 -21.52
C LYS A 182 11.26 -9.86 -20.31
N LYS A 183 10.97 -9.36 -19.12
CA LYS A 183 11.32 -10.00 -17.85
C LYS A 183 10.17 -9.84 -16.88
N PHE A 184 9.53 -10.94 -16.49
CA PHE A 184 8.44 -10.94 -15.53
C PHE A 184 8.95 -11.03 -14.10
N ARG A 185 8.43 -10.17 -13.24
CA ARG A 185 8.47 -10.33 -11.80
C ARG A 185 7.11 -10.84 -11.35
N PHE A 186 7.05 -12.11 -10.97
CA PHE A 186 5.87 -12.72 -10.41
C PHE A 186 5.81 -12.47 -8.91
N THR A 187 4.64 -12.15 -8.41
CA THR A 187 4.31 -11.98 -6.98
C THR A 187 3.12 -12.85 -6.64
N LEU A 188 3.09 -13.39 -5.44
CA LEU A 188 1.99 -14.19 -4.91
C LEU A 188 1.54 -13.59 -3.58
N THR A 189 0.23 -13.37 -3.42
CA THR A 189 -0.38 -13.01 -2.14
C THR A 189 -1.18 -14.18 -1.60
N THR A 190 -0.85 -14.69 -0.41
CA THR A 190 -1.51 -15.86 0.16
C THR A 190 -1.87 -15.70 1.63
N ASN A 191 -2.94 -16.36 2.04
CA ASN A 191 -3.32 -16.54 3.45
C ASN A 191 -2.54 -17.65 4.16
N GLY A 192 -1.72 -18.41 3.44
CA GLY A 192 -0.81 -19.42 3.97
C GLY A 192 -1.41 -20.78 4.34
N VAL A 193 -2.73 -20.92 4.32
CA VAL A 193 -3.38 -22.21 4.72
C VAL A 193 -2.87 -23.38 3.88
N LEU A 194 -2.77 -23.18 2.55
CA LEU A 194 -2.31 -24.19 1.59
C LEU A 194 -0.80 -24.17 1.34
N LEU A 195 -0.05 -23.30 2.00
CA LEU A 195 1.41 -23.25 1.88
C LEU A 195 2.02 -24.55 2.42
N ASN A 196 2.82 -25.22 1.59
CA ASN A 196 3.56 -26.44 1.90
C ASN A 196 4.96 -26.36 1.28
N ASP A 197 5.77 -27.40 1.46
CA ASP A 197 7.18 -27.40 1.02
C ASP A 197 7.32 -27.28 -0.50
N GLU A 198 6.49 -27.95 -1.29
CA GLU A 198 6.48 -27.82 -2.77
C GLU A 198 6.21 -26.36 -3.19
N VAL A 199 5.19 -25.73 -2.60
CA VAL A 199 4.84 -24.34 -2.89
C VAL A 199 5.97 -23.39 -2.48
N MET A 200 6.59 -23.62 -1.30
CA MET A 200 7.71 -22.82 -0.82
C MET A 200 8.91 -22.90 -1.76
N GLU A 201 9.30 -24.11 -2.18
CA GLU A 201 10.40 -24.32 -3.12
C GLU A 201 10.14 -23.64 -4.47
N PHE A 202 8.93 -23.80 -5.01
CA PHE A 202 8.55 -23.12 -6.25
C PHE A 202 8.60 -21.59 -6.10
N CYS A 203 8.04 -21.05 -5.03
CA CYS A 203 8.06 -19.61 -4.75
C CYS A 203 9.49 -19.09 -4.57
N ASN A 204 10.37 -19.83 -3.94
CA ASN A 204 11.78 -19.47 -3.76
C ASN A 204 12.51 -19.36 -5.11
N ARG A 205 12.16 -20.20 -6.06
CA ARG A 205 12.77 -20.21 -7.39
C ARG A 205 12.16 -19.17 -8.34
N GLU A 206 10.85 -19.03 -8.37
CA GLU A 206 10.13 -18.32 -9.42
C GLU A 206 9.54 -16.97 -9.00
N MET A 207 9.17 -16.79 -7.72
CA MET A 207 8.51 -15.58 -7.26
C MET A 207 9.52 -14.51 -6.81
N GLY A 208 9.45 -13.34 -7.44
CA GLY A 208 10.25 -12.19 -7.05
C GLY A 208 9.85 -11.64 -5.69
N ASN A 209 8.61 -11.89 -5.25
CA ASN A 209 8.11 -11.53 -3.94
C ASN A 209 6.92 -12.42 -3.55
N VAL A 210 6.71 -12.61 -2.24
CA VAL A 210 5.51 -13.28 -1.70
C VAL A 210 4.95 -12.45 -0.55
N VAL A 211 3.65 -12.20 -0.57
CA VAL A 211 2.94 -11.49 0.48
C VAL A 211 2.23 -12.49 1.40
N LEU A 212 2.60 -12.51 2.66
CA LEU A 212 2.08 -13.38 3.70
C LEU A 212 1.06 -12.60 4.55
N SER A 213 -0.19 -13.03 4.50
CA SER A 213 -1.28 -12.30 5.17
C SER A 213 -1.44 -12.71 6.63
N VAL A 214 -1.10 -11.81 7.57
CA VAL A 214 -1.26 -12.03 9.02
C VAL A 214 -1.63 -10.73 9.74
N ASP A 215 -2.58 -10.80 10.66
CA ASP A 215 -3.12 -9.64 11.39
C ASP A 215 -2.59 -9.59 12.84
N GLY A 216 -1.26 -9.65 12.99
CA GLY A 216 -0.60 -9.52 14.28
C GLY A 216 -0.71 -10.76 15.17
N ARG A 217 -1.01 -10.59 16.47
CA ARG A 217 -1.05 -11.67 17.45
C ARG A 217 -2.27 -12.60 17.27
N LYS A 218 -2.21 -13.75 17.89
CA LYS A 218 -3.16 -14.86 17.69
C LYS A 218 -4.62 -14.45 17.85
N GLU A 219 -4.96 -13.77 18.93
CA GLU A 219 -6.36 -13.39 19.22
C GLU A 219 -6.95 -12.49 18.14
N VAL A 220 -6.15 -11.54 17.65
CA VAL A 220 -6.53 -10.62 16.58
C VAL A 220 -6.64 -11.37 15.26
N HIS A 221 -5.63 -12.17 14.92
CA HIS A 221 -5.61 -12.93 13.68
C HIS A 221 -6.79 -13.91 13.60
N ASP A 222 -7.01 -14.71 14.63
CA ASP A 222 -8.07 -15.71 14.66
C ASP A 222 -9.46 -15.08 14.62
N PHE A 223 -9.63 -13.90 15.26
CA PHE A 223 -10.87 -13.13 15.17
C PHE A 223 -11.12 -12.59 13.76
N MET A 224 -10.08 -12.04 13.12
CA MET A 224 -10.22 -11.36 11.83
C MET A 224 -10.15 -12.30 10.63
N ARG A 225 -9.44 -13.44 10.74
CA ARG A 225 -9.18 -14.40 9.66
C ARG A 225 -9.57 -15.85 10.02
N PRO A 226 -10.82 -16.08 10.43
CA PRO A 226 -11.26 -17.44 10.77
C PRO A 226 -11.44 -18.30 9.51
N PHE A 227 -11.41 -19.61 9.70
CA PHE A 227 -12.01 -20.52 8.74
C PHE A 227 -13.52 -20.32 8.64
N ARG A 228 -14.15 -20.76 7.55
CA ARG A 228 -15.60 -20.66 7.35
C ARG A 228 -16.44 -21.30 8.47
N LYS A 229 -15.89 -22.29 9.17
CA LYS A 229 -16.53 -22.94 10.33
C LYS A 229 -16.22 -22.24 11.66
N GLY A 230 -15.58 -21.10 11.64
CA GLY A 230 -15.27 -20.27 12.81
C GLY A 230 -13.99 -20.62 13.56
N ALA A 231 -13.28 -21.68 13.23
CA ALA A 231 -11.99 -22.01 13.85
C ALA A 231 -10.91 -20.97 13.47
N GLY A 232 -9.98 -20.67 14.37
CA GLY A 232 -8.84 -19.79 14.11
C GLY A 232 -7.84 -20.41 13.13
N SER A 233 -7.11 -19.57 12.39
CA SER A 233 -6.12 -20.02 11.40
C SER A 233 -4.66 -19.76 11.82
N TYR A 234 -4.42 -19.01 12.88
CA TYR A 234 -3.09 -18.56 13.32
C TYR A 234 -2.11 -19.71 13.54
N ASP A 235 -2.48 -20.71 14.37
CA ASP A 235 -1.59 -21.82 14.73
C ASP A 235 -1.19 -22.69 13.53
N LEU A 236 -2.01 -22.67 12.47
CA LEU A 236 -1.71 -23.36 11.22
C LEU A 236 -0.76 -22.55 10.33
N VAL A 237 -0.96 -21.23 10.21
CA VAL A 237 -0.25 -20.44 9.20
C VAL A 237 1.08 -19.87 9.69
N ILE A 238 1.21 -19.49 10.97
CA ILE A 238 2.43 -18.88 11.49
C ILE A 238 3.67 -19.78 11.38
N PRO A 239 3.64 -21.06 11.77
CA PRO A 239 4.81 -21.92 11.60
C PRO A 239 5.24 -22.04 10.13
N LYS A 240 4.29 -22.05 9.21
CA LYS A 240 4.56 -22.06 7.76
C LYS A 240 5.21 -20.78 7.28
N PHE A 241 4.74 -19.62 7.77
CA PHE A 241 5.30 -18.32 7.42
C PHE A 241 6.73 -18.14 7.95
N GLN A 242 6.98 -18.59 9.17
CA GLN A 242 8.33 -18.60 9.75
C GLN A 242 9.27 -19.46 8.91
N LYS A 243 8.89 -20.71 8.64
CA LYS A 243 9.66 -21.62 7.78
C LYS A 243 9.93 -21.02 6.39
N PHE A 244 8.92 -20.39 5.80
CA PHE A 244 9.07 -19.75 4.50
C PHE A 244 10.03 -18.55 4.53
N ALA A 245 9.91 -17.67 5.53
CA ALA A 245 10.81 -16.52 5.70
C ALA A 245 12.27 -16.99 5.89
N GLU A 246 12.50 -18.00 6.72
CA GLU A 246 13.82 -18.63 6.92
C GLU A 246 14.37 -19.21 5.62
N SER A 247 13.55 -19.93 4.84
CA SER A 247 13.95 -20.53 3.56
C SER A 247 14.34 -19.49 2.51
N ARG A 248 13.94 -18.24 2.68
CA ARG A 248 14.29 -17.08 1.84
C ARG A 248 15.39 -16.20 2.43
N ASN A 249 16.06 -16.61 3.49
CA ASN A 249 17.04 -15.80 4.20
C ASN A 249 16.49 -14.42 4.62
N GLN A 250 15.24 -14.34 5.04
CA GLN A 250 14.53 -13.12 5.45
C GLN A 250 14.45 -12.06 4.34
N ASP A 251 14.44 -12.45 3.05
CA ASP A 251 14.38 -11.55 1.90
C ASP A 251 13.20 -11.87 0.96
N LYS A 252 12.79 -10.88 0.20
CA LYS A 252 11.76 -10.99 -0.88
C LYS A 252 10.42 -11.55 -0.43
N TYR A 253 9.99 -11.21 0.77
CA TYR A 253 8.63 -11.41 1.25
C TYR A 253 8.15 -10.19 2.01
N TYR A 254 6.84 -10.02 2.09
CA TYR A 254 6.19 -9.04 2.95
C TYR A 254 5.19 -9.73 3.86
N VAL A 255 5.10 -9.24 5.09
CA VAL A 255 4.00 -9.54 5.99
C VAL A 255 2.97 -8.42 5.85
N ARG A 256 1.72 -8.77 5.55
CA ARG A 256 0.63 -7.81 5.35
C ARG A 256 -0.51 -8.09 6.32
N GLY A 257 -0.84 -7.12 7.14
CA GLY A 257 -2.03 -7.10 7.99
C GLY A 257 -3.04 -6.06 7.52
N THR A 258 -4.31 -6.28 7.83
CA THR A 258 -5.36 -5.29 7.62
C THR A 258 -5.74 -4.69 8.96
N PHE A 259 -5.47 -3.39 9.12
CA PHE A 259 -5.87 -2.62 10.30
C PHE A 259 -7.31 -2.13 10.14
N THR A 260 -8.12 -2.32 11.17
CA THR A 260 -9.51 -1.86 11.25
C THR A 260 -9.78 -1.25 12.63
N HIS A 261 -10.94 -0.66 12.85
CA HIS A 261 -11.34 -0.20 14.17
C HIS A 261 -11.61 -1.33 15.20
N HIS A 262 -11.56 -2.58 14.76
CA HIS A 262 -11.74 -3.76 15.62
C HIS A 262 -10.42 -4.43 16.04
N ASN A 263 -9.27 -3.95 15.53
CA ASN A 263 -7.97 -4.56 15.80
C ASN A 263 -6.83 -3.55 15.87
#